data_f8dfeb9b817a25f2faa74f1b28068c0e
#
_entry.id   f8dfeb9b817a25f2faa74f1b28068c0e
#
_cell.length_a   1.000
_cell.length_b   1.000
_cell.length_c   1.000
_cell.angle_alpha   90.00
_cell.angle_beta   90.00
_cell.angle_gamma   90.00
#
_symmetry.space_group_name_H-M   'P 1'
#
loop_
_entity.id
_entity.type
_entity.pdbx_description
1 polymer ?
#
loop_
_entity_poly.entity_id
_entity_poly.type
_entity_poly.pdbx_seq_one_letter_code
_entity_poly.pdbx_strand_id
1 'polypeptide(L)'
;MWWAQSSQACLVEEAELHRSWLGDHIDVVAGPVTLAYTDFLLARALGDDYVVGTAAVLPCFWLYAHLGAKVPHVPDDHPYASWLQTYGDPEFVEGASHTIGLVEKASRTPPPSPGLALPMPT
;
A
#
# COMPACT_ATOMS: atom_id res chain seq x y z
N MET A 1 -0.08 14.22 4.18
CA MET A 1 1.34 14.09 3.79
C MET A 1 1.77 12.65 3.63
N TRP A 2 1.46 11.77 4.58
CA TRP A 2 1.88 10.35 4.54
C TRP A 2 1.49 9.62 3.25
N TRP A 3 0.23 9.69 2.84
CA TRP A 3 -0.25 8.97 1.65
C TRP A 3 0.38 9.47 0.36
N ALA A 4 0.65 10.77 0.26
CA ALA A 4 1.35 11.33 -0.88
C ALA A 4 2.82 10.88 -0.93
N GLN A 5 3.49 10.83 0.21
CA GLN A 5 4.87 10.32 0.32
C GLN A 5 4.93 8.82 -0.01
N SER A 6 3.98 8.02 0.48
CA SER A 6 3.90 6.60 0.17
C SER A 6 3.63 6.36 -1.32
N SER A 7 2.75 7.14 -1.91
CA SER A 7 2.48 7.08 -3.36
C SER A 7 3.73 7.40 -4.18
N GLN A 8 4.50 8.40 -3.79
CA GLN A 8 5.76 8.74 -4.45
C GLN A 8 6.80 7.63 -4.29
N ALA A 9 6.92 7.03 -3.11
CA ALA A 9 7.82 5.91 -2.87
C ALA A 9 7.48 4.71 -3.78
N CYS A 10 6.21 4.39 -3.95
CA CYS A 10 5.78 3.35 -4.89
C CYS A 10 6.18 3.67 -6.34
N LEU A 11 6.01 4.92 -6.77
CA LEU A 11 6.30 5.32 -8.15
C LEU A 11 7.81 5.41 -8.45
N VAL A 12 8.64 5.61 -7.47
CA VAL A 12 10.08 5.81 -7.62
C VAL A 12 10.86 4.60 -7.10
N GLU A 13 10.79 4.33 -5.82
CA GLU A 13 11.64 3.33 -5.15
C GLU A 13 11.22 1.90 -5.49
N GLU A 14 9.94 1.58 -5.37
CA GLU A 14 9.46 0.24 -5.70
C GLU A 14 9.50 -0.03 -7.20
N ALA A 15 9.20 0.97 -8.02
CA ALA A 15 9.32 0.82 -9.47
C ALA A 15 10.76 0.56 -9.88
N GLU A 16 11.75 1.19 -9.25
CA GLU A 16 13.16 0.93 -9.50
C GLU A 16 13.58 -0.46 -9.04
N LEU A 17 13.10 -0.90 -7.89
CA LEU A 17 13.33 -2.27 -7.43
C LEU A 17 12.82 -3.29 -8.45
N HIS A 18 11.62 -3.11 -8.96
CA HIS A 18 11.05 -3.99 -9.98
C HIS A 18 11.83 -3.95 -11.29
N ARG A 19 12.26 -2.78 -11.74
CA ARG A 19 13.11 -2.66 -12.95
C ARG A 19 14.43 -3.37 -12.78
N SER A 20 15.05 -3.30 -11.62
CA SER A 20 16.32 -3.98 -11.33
C SER A 20 16.21 -5.51 -11.48
N TRP A 21 15.02 -6.04 -11.27
CA TRP A 21 14.74 -7.47 -11.39
C TRP A 21 14.25 -7.90 -12.77
N LEU A 22 13.32 -7.15 -13.31
CA LEU A 22 12.58 -7.52 -14.52
C LEU A 22 13.27 -7.02 -15.80
N GLY A 23 14.08 -5.97 -15.71
CA GLY A 23 14.73 -5.39 -16.89
C GLY A 23 13.71 -5.05 -17.96
N ASP A 24 13.90 -5.59 -19.16
CA ASP A 24 13.01 -5.37 -20.31
C ASP A 24 11.64 -6.06 -20.18
N HIS A 25 11.45 -6.93 -19.17
CA HIS A 25 10.18 -7.62 -18.92
C HIS A 25 9.21 -6.83 -18.04
N ILE A 26 9.47 -5.56 -17.78
CA ILE A 26 8.62 -4.71 -16.94
C ILE A 26 7.23 -4.45 -17.53
N ASP A 27 7.08 -4.56 -18.85
CA ASP A 27 5.84 -4.27 -19.57
C ASP A 27 4.94 -5.51 -19.74
N VAL A 28 5.09 -6.53 -18.92
CA VAL A 28 4.20 -7.68 -18.94
C VAL A 28 2.77 -7.29 -18.59
N VAL A 29 1.82 -7.90 -19.26
CA VAL A 29 0.39 -7.69 -18.99
C VAL A 29 0.05 -8.31 -17.64
N ALA A 30 -0.66 -7.55 -16.79
CA ALA A 30 -1.11 -8.03 -15.50
C ALA A 30 -2.07 -9.23 -15.64
N GLY A 31 -1.83 -10.27 -14.86
CA GLY A 31 -2.71 -11.44 -14.81
C GLY A 31 -4.03 -11.17 -14.09
N PRO A 32 -4.99 -12.11 -14.16
CA PRO A 32 -6.32 -11.90 -13.59
C PRO A 32 -6.34 -11.66 -12.08
N VAL A 33 -5.45 -12.27 -11.32
CA VAL A 33 -5.35 -12.05 -9.87
C VAL A 33 -4.89 -10.62 -9.56
N THR A 34 -3.87 -10.15 -10.26
CA THR A 34 -3.37 -8.78 -10.11
C THR A 34 -4.44 -7.76 -10.51
N LEU A 35 -5.11 -7.97 -11.64
CA LEU A 35 -6.20 -7.09 -12.09
C LEU A 35 -7.36 -7.06 -11.09
N ALA A 36 -7.75 -8.21 -10.55
CA ALA A 36 -8.82 -8.27 -9.55
C ALA A 36 -8.48 -7.44 -8.31
N TYR A 37 -7.24 -7.50 -7.83
CA TYR A 37 -6.82 -6.74 -6.66
C TYR A 37 -6.67 -5.23 -6.95
N THR A 38 -6.04 -4.87 -8.06
CA THR A 38 -5.89 -3.45 -8.43
C THR A 38 -7.24 -2.79 -8.75
N ASP A 39 -8.15 -3.49 -9.40
CA ASP A 39 -9.51 -3.01 -9.66
C ASP A 39 -10.29 -2.84 -8.35
N PHE A 40 -10.13 -3.76 -7.40
CA PHE A 40 -10.70 -3.64 -6.06
C PHE A 40 -10.17 -2.40 -5.34
N LEU A 41 -8.86 -2.19 -5.33
CA LEU A 41 -8.25 -1.01 -4.71
C LEU A 41 -8.78 0.29 -5.32
N LEU A 42 -8.84 0.35 -6.63
CA LEU A 42 -9.32 1.52 -7.36
C LEU A 42 -10.79 1.80 -7.07
N ALA A 43 -11.63 0.76 -7.05
CA ALA A 43 -13.03 0.89 -6.72
C ALA A 43 -13.24 1.40 -5.28
N ARG A 44 -12.47 0.90 -4.33
CA ARG A 44 -12.55 1.36 -2.92
C ARG A 44 -12.05 2.79 -2.76
N ALA A 45 -11.00 3.17 -3.48
CA ALA A 45 -10.46 4.52 -3.43
C ALA A 45 -11.41 5.58 -4.01
N LEU A 46 -12.15 5.23 -5.06
CA LEU A 46 -13.04 6.16 -5.78
C LEU A 46 -14.48 6.15 -5.27
N GLY A 47 -14.97 5.01 -4.78
CA GLY A 47 -16.39 4.82 -4.45
C GLY A 47 -16.73 4.82 -2.96
N ASP A 48 -15.75 4.67 -2.09
CA ASP A 48 -15.95 4.55 -0.66
C ASP A 48 -15.38 5.73 0.13
N ASP A 49 -15.61 5.72 1.44
CA ASP A 49 -15.03 6.70 2.33
C ASP A 49 -13.53 6.45 2.57
N TYR A 50 -12.89 7.41 3.23
CA TYR A 50 -11.46 7.37 3.54
C TYR A 50 -11.06 6.10 4.33
N VAL A 51 -11.88 5.69 5.29
CA VAL A 51 -11.58 4.51 6.14
C VAL A 51 -11.52 3.25 5.30
N VAL A 52 -12.51 3.04 4.45
CA VAL A 52 -12.58 1.84 3.58
C VAL A 52 -11.44 1.85 2.55
N GLY A 53 -11.18 3.00 1.93
CA GLY A 53 -10.09 3.14 0.97
C GLY A 53 -8.72 2.85 1.58
N THR A 54 -8.43 3.40 2.75
CA THR A 54 -7.15 3.19 3.44
C THR A 54 -7.02 1.77 4.01
N ALA A 55 -8.11 1.18 4.49
CA ALA A 55 -8.11 -0.22 4.93
C ALA A 55 -7.83 -1.18 3.77
N ALA A 56 -8.30 -0.86 2.57
CA ALA A 56 -8.05 -1.68 1.38
C ALA A 56 -6.57 -1.72 0.98
N VAL A 57 -5.82 -0.65 1.18
CA VAL A 57 -4.37 -0.61 0.87
C VAL A 57 -3.48 -1.06 2.02
N LEU A 58 -4.02 -1.19 3.23
CA LEU A 58 -3.25 -1.58 4.42
C LEU A 58 -2.47 -2.88 4.26
N PRO A 59 -2.96 -3.94 3.60
CA PRO A 59 -2.20 -5.15 3.36
C PRO A 59 -0.88 -4.93 2.62
N CYS A 60 -0.80 -3.93 1.75
CA CYS A 60 0.43 -3.59 1.03
C CYS A 60 1.58 -3.14 1.96
N PHE A 61 1.26 -2.66 3.12
CA PHE A 61 2.24 -2.30 4.15
C PHE A 61 2.43 -3.42 5.18
N TRP A 62 1.34 -3.83 5.79
CA TRP A 62 1.36 -4.75 6.92
C TRP A 62 1.86 -6.14 6.54
N LEU A 63 1.33 -6.70 5.46
CA LEU A 63 1.70 -8.04 5.02
C LEU A 63 3.19 -8.10 4.63
N TYR A 64 3.69 -7.13 3.89
CA TYR A 64 5.09 -7.10 3.48
C TYR A 64 6.04 -6.88 4.66
N ALA A 65 5.70 -6.00 5.59
CA ALA A 65 6.48 -5.84 6.83
C ALA A 65 6.50 -7.11 7.67
N HIS A 66 5.36 -7.81 7.77
CA HIS A 66 5.25 -9.08 8.47
C HIS A 66 6.11 -10.17 7.83
N LEU A 67 6.08 -10.29 6.50
CA LEU A 67 6.91 -11.25 5.77
C LEU A 67 8.40 -10.90 5.91
N GLY A 68 8.77 -9.64 5.75
CA GLY A 68 10.15 -9.18 5.91
C GLY A 68 10.73 -9.47 7.30
N ALA A 69 9.90 -9.38 8.34
CA ALA A 69 10.31 -9.71 9.71
C ALA A 69 10.42 -11.22 9.97
N LYS A 70 9.66 -12.05 9.25
CA LYS A 70 9.63 -13.51 9.47
C LYS A 70 10.64 -14.28 8.65
N VAL A 71 11.05 -13.76 7.51
CA VAL A 71 12.02 -14.43 6.66
C VAL A 71 13.41 -14.31 7.28
N PRO A 72 14.15 -15.41 7.45
CA PRO A 72 15.50 -15.34 7.99
C PRO A 72 16.44 -14.57 7.07
N HIS A 73 17.50 -14.03 7.64
CA HIS A 73 18.55 -13.38 6.86
C HIS A 73 19.09 -14.35 5.81
N VAL A 74 19.19 -13.87 4.57
CA VAL A 74 19.75 -14.62 3.44
C VAL A 74 21.08 -14.02 3.00
N PRO A 75 22.00 -14.80 2.39
CA PRO A 75 23.23 -14.27 1.82
C PRO A 75 22.96 -13.19 0.76
N ASP A 76 23.90 -12.26 0.58
CA ASP A 76 23.75 -11.15 -0.37
C ASP A 76 23.65 -11.61 -1.84
N ASP A 77 24.15 -12.80 -2.14
CA ASP A 77 24.05 -13.42 -3.47
C ASP A 77 22.74 -14.19 -3.70
N HIS A 78 21.87 -14.22 -2.69
CA HIS A 78 20.56 -14.87 -2.84
C HIS A 78 19.71 -14.13 -3.87
N PRO A 79 18.97 -14.82 -4.76
CA PRO A 79 18.17 -14.17 -5.80
C PRO A 79 17.16 -13.14 -5.29
N TYR A 80 16.64 -13.33 -4.08
CA TYR A 80 15.66 -12.44 -3.44
C TYR A 80 16.24 -11.52 -2.36
N ALA A 81 17.57 -11.41 -2.25
CA ALA A 81 18.21 -10.62 -1.20
C ALA A 81 17.76 -9.16 -1.21
N SER A 82 17.74 -8.50 -2.36
CA SER A 82 17.32 -7.10 -2.48
C SER A 82 15.86 -6.88 -2.07
N TRP A 83 14.98 -7.80 -2.43
CA TRP A 83 13.57 -7.77 -2.03
C TRP A 83 13.41 -7.89 -0.51
N LEU A 84 14.07 -8.86 0.08
CA LEU A 84 14.04 -9.10 1.52
C LEU A 84 14.65 -7.94 2.32
N GLN A 85 15.72 -7.34 1.83
CA GLN A 85 16.34 -6.15 2.42
C GLN A 85 15.40 -4.95 2.40
N THR A 86 14.66 -4.75 1.31
CA THR A 86 13.72 -3.64 1.17
C THR A 86 12.59 -3.74 2.19
N TYR A 87 11.96 -4.90 2.32
CA TYR A 87 10.79 -5.08 3.19
C TYR A 87 11.13 -5.45 4.63
N GLY A 88 12.38 -5.85 4.89
CA GLY A 88 12.94 -6.02 6.23
C GLY A 88 13.60 -4.76 6.78
N ASP A 89 13.71 -3.70 6.00
CA ASP A 89 14.31 -2.44 6.42
C ASP A 89 13.52 -1.82 7.59
N PRO A 90 14.19 -1.38 8.67
CA PRO A 90 13.51 -0.75 9.80
C PRO A 90 12.65 0.46 9.43
N GLU A 91 13.04 1.23 8.44
CA GLU A 91 12.27 2.37 7.96
C GLU A 91 10.94 1.93 7.33
N PHE A 92 10.96 0.85 6.54
CA PHE A 92 9.74 0.26 5.99
C PHE A 92 8.83 -0.30 7.10
N VAL A 93 9.39 -0.99 8.06
CA VAL A 93 8.64 -1.56 9.20
C VAL A 93 7.99 -0.45 10.05
N GLU A 94 8.72 0.63 10.30
CA GLU A 94 8.19 1.81 11.00
C GLU A 94 7.07 2.47 10.19
N GLY A 95 7.24 2.61 8.89
CA GLY A 95 6.22 3.11 7.97
C GLY A 95 4.95 2.26 7.98
N ALA A 96 5.09 0.94 8.02
CA ALA A 96 3.95 0.03 8.13
C ALA A 96 3.22 0.21 9.47
N SER A 97 3.93 0.32 10.58
CA SER A 97 3.34 0.61 11.89
C SER A 97 2.61 1.94 11.91
N HIS A 98 3.17 2.96 11.31
CA HIS A 98 2.53 4.26 11.17
C HIS A 98 1.22 4.17 10.37
N THR A 99 1.24 3.44 9.26
CA THR A 99 0.05 3.22 8.42
C THR A 99 -1.06 2.48 9.18
N ILE A 100 -0.72 1.44 9.92
CA ILE A 100 -1.67 0.74 10.79
C ILE A 100 -2.34 1.72 11.76
N GLY A 101 -1.54 2.55 12.43
CA GLY A 101 -2.04 3.56 13.37
C GLY A 101 -2.97 4.58 12.73
N LEU A 102 -2.69 5.01 11.50
CA LEU A 102 -3.57 5.93 10.75
C LEU A 102 -4.92 5.28 10.42
N VAL A 103 -4.92 4.03 9.97
CA VAL A 103 -6.16 3.31 9.66
C VAL A 103 -6.98 3.04 10.93
N GLU A 104 -6.35 2.64 12.01
CA GLU A 104 -7.02 2.46 13.30
C GLU A 104 -7.66 3.76 13.80
N LYS A 105 -6.94 4.87 13.74
CA LYS A 105 -7.45 6.18 14.12
C LYS A 105 -8.65 6.57 13.28
N ALA A 106 -8.57 6.39 11.97
CA ALA A 106 -9.66 6.69 11.04
C ALA A 106 -10.91 5.83 11.34
N SER A 107 -10.72 4.54 11.65
CA SER A 107 -11.83 3.62 11.95
C SER A 107 -12.58 3.95 13.24
N ARG A 108 -11.94 4.64 14.17
CA ARG A 108 -12.55 5.08 15.43
C ARG A 108 -13.22 6.44 15.34
N THR A 109 -12.97 7.19 14.27
CA THR A 109 -13.61 8.48 14.06
C THR A 109 -15.01 8.24 13.51
N PRO A 110 -16.08 8.71 14.18
CA PRO A 110 -17.42 8.54 13.65
C PRO A 110 -17.51 9.24 12.28
N PRO A 111 -18.28 8.68 11.34
CA PRO A 111 -18.50 9.35 10.08
C PRO A 111 -19.06 10.76 10.35
N PRO A 112 -18.72 11.75 9.52
CA PRO A 112 -19.33 13.06 9.64
C PRO A 112 -20.84 12.86 9.63
N SER A 113 -21.53 13.47 10.60
CA SER A 113 -23.01 13.47 10.62
C SER A 113 -23.47 13.84 9.22
N PRO A 114 -24.47 13.16 8.65
CA PRO A 114 -25.00 13.55 7.35
C PRO A 114 -25.34 15.02 7.46
N GLY A 115 -24.52 15.84 6.81
CA GLY A 115 -24.66 17.28 6.85
C GLY A 115 -26.09 17.62 6.49
N LEU A 116 -26.67 18.56 7.21
CA LEU A 116 -27.96 19.14 6.89
C LEU A 116 -28.00 19.29 5.37
N ALA A 117 -28.84 18.51 4.72
CA ALA A 117 -29.03 18.62 3.29
C ALA A 117 -29.37 20.10 3.05
N LEU A 118 -28.49 20.79 2.36
CA LEU A 118 -28.79 22.18 1.96
C LEU A 118 -30.13 22.12 1.22
N PRO A 119 -31.12 22.96 1.59
CA PRO A 119 -32.37 22.95 0.88
C PRO A 119 -32.06 23.22 -0.59
N MET A 120 -32.51 22.30 -1.44
CA MET A 120 -32.38 22.50 -2.88
C MET A 120 -33.06 23.82 -3.24
N PRO A 121 -32.42 24.66 -4.04
CA PRO A 121 -33.08 25.88 -4.51
C PRO A 121 -34.34 25.51 -5.28
N THR A 122 -35.42 26.05 -4.85
CA THR A 122 -36.72 25.92 -5.56
C THR A 122 -36.68 26.69 -6.88
#